data_69919a1be05d655e74c76fc21df8a9de
#
_entry.id   69919a1be05d655e74c76fc21df8a9de
#
_cell.length_a   1.000
_cell.length_b   1.000
_cell.length_c   1.000
_cell.angle_alpha   90.00
_cell.angle_beta   90.00
_cell.angle_gamma   90.00
#
_symmetry.space_group_name_H-M   'P 1'
#
loop_
_entity.id
_entity.type
_entity.pdbx_description
1 polymer ?
#
loop_
_entity_poly.entity_id
_entity_poly.type
_entity_poly.pdbx_seq_one_letter_code
_entity_poly.pdbx_strand_id
1 'polypeptide(L)'
;HPSSDDYGYHLGQALQLTNILRDVRVDALKGRIYLPQDLLREHGVSDDDILNHRFTPAFKEVAKAVAQKARSHYKSASHYVYPDERKLLVASEMMAGVYWRILLKIERSGYQVLRPKLTKLSKPHKLGLVARSAIRFWLNVNSSDYGPR
;
A
#
# COMPACT_ATOMS: atom_id res chain seq x y z
N HIS A 1 -21.00 11.44 7.49
CA HIS A 1 -21.57 11.01 6.20
C HIS A 1 -21.30 9.51 6.03
N PRO A 2 -22.25 8.67 5.57
CA PRO A 2 -21.98 7.25 5.33
C PRO A 2 -20.75 6.99 4.45
N SER A 3 -20.49 7.91 3.53
CA SER A 3 -19.33 7.88 2.64
C SER A 3 -17.96 8.02 3.32
N SER A 4 -17.88 8.72 4.47
CA SER A 4 -16.63 8.85 5.22
C SER A 4 -16.21 7.52 5.85
N ASP A 5 -17.16 6.70 6.27
CA ASP A 5 -16.91 5.36 6.82
C ASP A 5 -16.39 4.43 5.73
N ASP A 6 -16.99 4.46 4.53
CA ASP A 6 -16.53 3.70 3.37
C ASP A 6 -15.13 4.13 2.93
N TYR A 7 -14.87 5.45 2.89
CA TYR A 7 -13.53 5.98 2.63
C TYR A 7 -12.52 5.45 3.64
N GLY A 8 -12.82 5.58 4.93
CA GLY A 8 -11.95 5.13 6.02
C GLY A 8 -11.67 3.64 5.96
N TYR A 9 -12.70 2.83 5.73
CA TYR A 9 -12.58 1.39 5.57
C TYR A 9 -11.65 1.04 4.39
N HIS A 10 -11.94 1.54 3.20
CA HIS A 10 -11.16 1.20 2.02
C HIS A 10 -9.72 1.72 2.10
N LEU A 11 -9.52 2.95 2.56
CA LEU A 11 -8.17 3.47 2.74
C LEU A 11 -7.40 2.67 3.79
N GLY A 12 -8.01 2.34 4.94
CA GLY A 12 -7.42 1.52 5.97
C GLY A 12 -6.94 0.16 5.44
N GLN A 13 -7.78 -0.54 4.66
CA GLN A 13 -7.43 -1.80 4.02
C GLN A 13 -6.27 -1.64 3.02
N ALA A 14 -6.29 -0.61 2.19
CA ALA A 14 -5.23 -0.34 1.22
C ALA A 14 -3.87 -0.10 1.91
N LEU A 15 -3.86 0.72 2.97
CA LEU A 15 -2.67 1.01 3.77
C LEU A 15 -2.15 -0.25 4.47
N GLN A 16 -3.03 -1.04 5.07
CA GLN A 16 -2.68 -2.27 5.77
C GLN A 16 -2.04 -3.30 4.82
N LEU A 17 -2.65 -3.58 3.69
CA LEU A 17 -2.11 -4.51 2.70
C LEU A 17 -0.76 -4.04 2.15
N THR A 18 -0.60 -2.74 1.92
CA THR A 18 0.67 -2.15 1.50
C THR A 18 1.75 -2.29 2.58
N ASN A 19 1.40 -2.12 3.87
CA ASN A 19 2.28 -2.35 5.00
C ASN A 19 2.74 -3.81 5.07
N ILE A 20 1.79 -4.74 4.98
CA ILE A 20 2.09 -6.18 5.00
C ILE A 20 3.13 -6.51 3.92
N LEU A 21 2.92 -6.06 2.69
CA LEU A 21 3.87 -6.28 1.60
C LEU A 21 5.23 -5.64 1.85
N ARG A 22 5.26 -4.40 2.34
CA ARG A 22 6.51 -3.67 2.61
C ARG A 22 7.35 -4.36 3.66
N ASP A 23 6.70 -4.90 4.68
CA ASP A 23 7.35 -5.34 5.90
C ASP A 23 7.53 -6.87 5.98
N VAL A 24 7.15 -7.65 4.94
CA VAL A 24 7.26 -9.13 4.91
C VAL A 24 8.61 -9.62 5.44
N ARG A 25 9.73 -9.05 4.98
CA ARG A 25 11.05 -9.47 5.43
C ARG A 25 11.30 -9.14 6.91
N VAL A 26 10.93 -7.94 7.34
CA VAL A 26 11.16 -7.48 8.73
C VAL A 26 10.34 -8.29 9.70
N ASP A 27 9.12 -8.65 9.31
CA ASP A 27 8.23 -9.47 10.13
C ASP A 27 8.72 -10.92 10.16
N ALA A 28 9.17 -11.47 9.04
CA ALA A 28 9.77 -12.80 8.95
C ALA A 28 11.01 -12.95 9.86
N LEU A 29 11.86 -11.92 9.94
CA LEU A 29 13.01 -11.89 10.89
C LEU A 29 12.59 -11.98 12.36
N LYS A 30 11.32 -11.64 12.66
CA LYS A 30 10.71 -11.74 14.00
C LYS A 30 9.85 -13.01 14.16
N GLY A 31 9.92 -13.92 13.18
CA GLY A 31 9.07 -15.12 13.13
C GLY A 31 7.59 -14.85 12.88
N ARG A 32 7.25 -13.73 12.25
CA ARG A 32 5.85 -13.31 12.00
C ARG A 32 5.54 -13.30 10.51
N ILE A 33 4.36 -13.82 10.15
CA ILE A 33 3.83 -13.87 8.80
C ILE A 33 2.44 -13.25 8.84
N TYR A 34 2.26 -12.11 8.17
CA TYR A 34 0.99 -11.40 8.06
C TYR A 34 0.35 -11.50 6.67
N LEU A 35 1.01 -12.20 5.74
CA LEU A 35 0.40 -12.51 4.45
C LEU A 35 -0.83 -13.40 4.64
N PRO A 36 -1.90 -13.21 3.85
CA PRO A 36 -3.11 -14.03 3.96
C PRO A 36 -2.80 -15.53 3.77
N GLN A 37 -3.16 -16.33 4.76
CA GLN A 37 -2.85 -17.77 4.80
C GLN A 37 -3.57 -18.57 3.71
N ASP A 38 -4.75 -18.11 3.28
CA ASP A 38 -5.49 -18.66 2.16
C ASP A 38 -4.72 -18.51 0.84
N LEU A 39 -4.18 -17.33 0.57
CA LEU A 39 -3.33 -17.10 -0.60
C LEU A 39 -2.02 -17.89 -0.57
N LEU A 40 -1.38 -18.01 0.61
CA LEU A 40 -0.17 -18.82 0.74
C LEU A 40 -0.44 -20.28 0.39
N ARG A 41 -1.54 -20.85 0.91
CA ARG A 41 -1.93 -22.24 0.61
C ARG A 41 -2.34 -22.43 -0.84
N GLU A 42 -3.10 -21.50 -1.42
CA GLU A 42 -3.54 -21.54 -2.81
C GLU A 42 -2.35 -21.61 -3.78
N HIS A 43 -1.29 -20.84 -3.49
CA HIS A 43 -0.10 -20.78 -4.31
C HIS A 43 1.02 -21.75 -3.89
N GLY A 44 0.79 -22.56 -2.85
CA GLY A 44 1.78 -23.54 -2.37
C GLY A 44 3.03 -22.92 -1.76
N VAL A 45 2.91 -21.73 -1.14
CA VAL A 45 4.00 -21.06 -0.43
C VAL A 45 4.00 -21.52 1.02
N SER A 46 5.11 -22.08 1.48
CA SER A 46 5.27 -22.49 2.86
C SER A 46 5.71 -21.35 3.78
N ASP A 47 5.40 -21.45 5.07
CA ASP A 47 5.92 -20.54 6.09
C ASP A 47 7.45 -20.53 6.09
N ASP A 48 8.07 -21.68 5.87
CA ASP A 48 9.52 -21.86 5.81
C ASP A 48 10.15 -21.06 4.65
N ASP A 49 9.47 -20.94 3.50
CA ASP A 49 9.94 -20.11 2.40
C ASP A 49 10.01 -18.64 2.80
N ILE A 50 9.01 -18.16 3.53
CA ILE A 50 8.93 -16.75 3.97
C ILE A 50 9.97 -16.49 5.07
N LEU A 51 10.02 -17.35 6.09
CA LEU A 51 10.93 -17.19 7.23
C LEU A 51 12.40 -17.27 6.81
N ASN A 52 12.73 -18.09 5.81
CA ASN A 52 14.07 -18.18 5.22
C ASN A 52 14.30 -17.22 4.04
N HIS A 53 13.38 -16.26 3.83
CA HIS A 53 13.49 -15.24 2.77
C HIS A 53 13.68 -15.80 1.36
N ARG A 54 13.11 -16.97 1.07
CA ARG A 54 13.17 -17.60 -0.26
C ARG A 54 12.16 -16.93 -1.19
N PHE A 55 12.66 -16.20 -2.17
CA PHE A 55 11.83 -15.59 -3.20
C PHE A 55 11.56 -16.60 -4.31
N THR A 56 10.39 -17.20 -4.31
CA THR A 56 9.94 -18.17 -5.31
C THR A 56 8.97 -17.53 -6.32
N PRO A 57 8.77 -18.12 -7.52
CA PRO A 57 7.71 -17.69 -8.43
C PRO A 57 6.32 -17.72 -7.77
N ALA A 58 6.03 -18.73 -6.95
CA ALA A 58 4.80 -18.85 -6.18
C ALA A 58 4.62 -17.68 -5.19
N PHE A 59 5.66 -17.32 -4.43
CA PHE A 59 5.63 -16.17 -3.56
C PHE A 59 5.37 -14.86 -4.33
N LYS A 60 5.94 -14.72 -5.52
CA LYS A 60 5.69 -13.54 -6.37
C LYS A 60 4.20 -13.41 -6.72
N GLU A 61 3.51 -14.51 -7.04
CA GLU A 61 2.08 -14.48 -7.34
C GLU A 61 1.24 -14.14 -6.10
N VAL A 62 1.60 -14.63 -4.91
CA VAL A 62 0.97 -14.21 -3.64
C VAL A 62 1.15 -12.70 -3.44
N ALA A 63 2.36 -12.19 -3.56
CA ALA A 63 2.63 -10.76 -3.38
C ALA A 63 1.88 -9.89 -4.40
N LYS A 64 1.77 -10.36 -5.64
CA LYS A 64 0.98 -9.72 -6.70
C LYS A 64 -0.52 -9.69 -6.38
N ALA A 65 -1.08 -10.80 -5.89
CA ALA A 65 -2.48 -10.87 -5.50
C ALA A 65 -2.80 -9.89 -4.35
N VAL A 66 -1.94 -9.82 -3.34
CA VAL A 66 -2.06 -8.83 -2.24
C VAL A 66 -1.97 -7.40 -2.76
N ALA A 67 -1.04 -7.11 -3.68
CA ALA A 67 -0.91 -5.79 -4.29
C ALA A 67 -2.15 -5.40 -5.12
N GLN A 68 -2.72 -6.33 -5.86
CA GLN A 68 -3.95 -6.11 -6.61
C GLN A 68 -5.14 -5.80 -5.69
N LYS A 69 -5.25 -6.52 -4.57
CA LYS A 69 -6.27 -6.25 -3.55
C LYS A 69 -6.08 -4.85 -2.94
N ALA A 70 -4.83 -4.45 -2.63
CA ALA A 70 -4.53 -3.11 -2.17
C ALA A 70 -4.94 -2.03 -3.20
N ARG A 71 -4.63 -2.26 -4.50
CA ARG A 71 -5.04 -1.36 -5.60
C ARG A 71 -6.55 -1.20 -5.69
N SER A 72 -7.30 -2.29 -5.56
CA SER A 72 -8.77 -2.24 -5.56
C SER A 72 -9.29 -1.35 -4.44
N HIS A 73 -8.74 -1.48 -3.24
CA HIS A 73 -9.11 -0.65 -2.10
C HIS A 73 -8.71 0.83 -2.30
N TYR A 74 -7.54 1.14 -2.85
CA TYR A 74 -7.18 2.52 -3.23
C TYR A 74 -8.16 3.11 -4.24
N LYS A 75 -8.53 2.34 -5.25
CA LYS A 75 -9.53 2.74 -6.24
C LYS A 75 -10.87 3.05 -5.57
N SER A 76 -11.37 2.15 -4.74
CA SER A 76 -12.62 2.38 -4.00
C SER A 76 -12.55 3.62 -3.12
N ALA A 77 -11.48 3.77 -2.31
CA ALA A 77 -11.30 4.94 -1.46
C ALA A 77 -11.34 6.25 -2.27
N SER A 78 -10.72 6.29 -3.45
CA SER A 78 -10.71 7.51 -4.28
C SER A 78 -12.09 7.94 -4.77
N HIS A 79 -13.08 7.05 -4.82
CA HIS A 79 -14.46 7.37 -5.18
C HIS A 79 -15.29 7.97 -4.03
N TYR A 80 -14.86 7.78 -2.78
CA TYR A 80 -15.57 8.26 -1.60
C TYR A 80 -15.00 9.57 -1.06
N VAL A 81 -14.11 10.26 -1.78
CA VAL A 81 -13.59 11.58 -1.40
C VAL A 81 -14.50 12.66 -1.99
N TYR A 82 -15.36 13.22 -1.18
CA TYR A 82 -16.24 14.31 -1.59
C TYR A 82 -15.57 15.67 -1.43
N PRO A 83 -15.88 16.66 -2.30
CA PRO A 83 -15.21 17.97 -2.28
C PRO A 83 -15.37 18.74 -0.97
N ASP A 84 -16.50 18.63 -0.30
CA ASP A 84 -16.84 19.28 0.97
C ASP A 84 -16.11 18.67 2.18
N GLU A 85 -15.84 17.36 2.17
CA GLU A 85 -15.11 16.64 3.22
C GLU A 85 -13.60 16.69 3.05
N ARG A 86 -13.11 17.09 1.90
CA ARG A 86 -11.71 16.98 1.51
C ARG A 86 -10.75 17.71 2.45
N LYS A 87 -11.17 18.85 3.02
CA LYS A 87 -10.36 19.60 3.99
C LYS A 87 -10.12 18.82 5.27
N LEU A 88 -11.07 17.98 5.67
CA LEU A 88 -10.95 17.11 6.85
C LEU A 88 -10.07 15.89 6.58
N LEU A 89 -9.98 15.45 5.33
CA LEU A 89 -9.27 14.25 4.91
C LEU A 89 -7.83 14.51 4.45
N VAL A 90 -7.30 15.74 4.52
CA VAL A 90 -5.97 16.11 3.99
C VAL A 90 -4.86 15.20 4.51
N ALA A 91 -4.83 14.92 5.82
CA ALA A 91 -3.80 14.05 6.40
C ALA A 91 -3.89 12.61 5.86
N SER A 92 -5.11 12.09 5.72
CA SER A 92 -5.37 10.76 5.17
C SER A 92 -4.98 10.67 3.70
N GLU A 93 -5.30 11.69 2.90
CA GLU A 93 -4.93 11.79 1.49
C GLU A 93 -3.40 11.88 1.28
N MET A 94 -2.71 12.63 2.15
CA MET A 94 -1.25 12.69 2.13
C MET A 94 -0.63 11.32 2.43
N MET A 95 -1.15 10.61 3.44
CA MET A 95 -0.70 9.29 3.80
C MET A 95 -0.99 8.28 2.67
N ALA A 96 -2.18 8.34 2.09
CA ALA A 96 -2.57 7.53 0.94
C ALA A 96 -1.59 7.72 -0.23
N GLY A 97 -1.26 8.96 -0.57
CA GLY A 97 -0.30 9.28 -1.63
C GLY A 97 1.10 8.72 -1.39
N VAL A 98 1.60 8.75 -0.15
CA VAL A 98 2.90 8.16 0.23
C VAL A 98 2.87 6.64 0.07
N TYR A 99 1.85 5.98 0.63
CA TYR A 99 1.74 4.52 0.60
C TYR A 99 1.46 3.98 -0.80
N TRP A 100 0.67 4.68 -1.59
CA TRP A 100 0.49 4.37 -3.01
C TRP A 100 1.83 4.29 -3.75
N ARG A 101 2.75 5.22 -3.51
CA ARG A 101 4.07 5.21 -4.13
C ARG A 101 4.97 4.09 -3.61
N ILE A 102 4.80 3.67 -2.36
CA ILE A 102 5.45 2.47 -1.83
C ILE A 102 4.95 1.24 -2.58
N LEU A 103 3.63 1.10 -2.77
CA LEU A 103 3.04 0.01 -3.53
C LEU A 103 3.58 -0.04 -4.97
N LEU A 104 3.59 1.09 -5.66
CA LEU A 104 4.17 1.19 -7.02
C LEU A 104 5.65 0.80 -7.07
N LYS A 105 6.42 1.13 -6.03
CA LYS A 105 7.82 0.75 -5.94
C LYS A 105 7.99 -0.76 -5.72
N ILE A 106 7.14 -1.39 -4.90
CA ILE A 106 7.09 -2.84 -4.72
C ILE A 106 6.82 -3.53 -6.05
N GLU A 107 5.81 -3.09 -6.79
CA GLU A 107 5.45 -3.64 -8.09
C GLU A 107 6.60 -3.51 -9.12
N ARG A 108 7.19 -2.31 -9.23
CA ARG A 108 8.35 -2.06 -10.13
C ARG A 108 9.57 -2.88 -9.77
N SER A 109 9.73 -3.28 -8.52
CA SER A 109 10.80 -4.19 -8.09
C SER A 109 10.55 -5.65 -8.47
N GLY A 110 9.42 -5.99 -9.11
CA GLY A 110 8.98 -7.36 -9.32
C GLY A 110 8.61 -8.06 -8.02
N TYR A 111 8.08 -7.31 -7.04
CA TYR A 111 7.67 -7.81 -5.72
C TYR A 111 8.82 -8.35 -4.86
N GLN A 112 10.04 -7.84 -5.03
CA GLN A 112 11.26 -8.29 -4.32
C GLN A 112 11.30 -7.83 -2.84
N VAL A 113 10.21 -8.07 -2.11
CA VAL A 113 10.05 -7.61 -0.71
C VAL A 113 10.83 -8.43 0.32
N LEU A 114 11.31 -9.62 -0.06
CA LEU A 114 12.16 -10.47 0.79
C LEU A 114 13.66 -10.08 0.74
N ARG A 115 14.06 -9.15 -0.11
CA ARG A 115 15.45 -8.67 -0.20
C ARG A 115 15.82 -7.73 0.96
N PRO A 116 17.12 -7.64 1.34
CA PRO A 116 17.58 -6.80 2.46
C PRO A 116 17.28 -5.31 2.30
N LYS A 117 17.23 -4.77 1.07
CA LYS A 117 16.88 -3.37 0.82
C LYS A 117 15.39 -3.17 0.96
N LEU A 118 15.01 -2.57 2.07
CA LEU A 118 13.63 -2.16 2.33
C LEU A 118 13.11 -1.21 1.26
N THR A 119 11.86 -1.45 0.87
CA THR A 119 11.12 -0.61 -0.08
C THR A 119 10.66 0.68 0.63
N LYS A 120 11.63 1.44 1.17
CA LYS A 120 11.37 2.75 1.78
C LYS A 120 11.53 3.85 0.74
N LEU A 121 10.68 4.86 0.83
CA LEU A 121 10.90 6.11 0.12
C LEU A 121 12.01 6.89 0.81
N SER A 122 12.89 7.52 0.03
CA SER A 122 13.92 8.41 0.58
C SER A 122 13.30 9.63 1.29
N LYS A 123 14.01 10.21 2.25
CA LYS A 123 13.56 11.41 2.96
C LYS A 123 13.16 12.56 2.01
N PRO A 124 13.98 12.92 1.00
CA PRO A 124 13.63 13.99 0.07
C PRO A 124 12.39 13.65 -0.76
N HIS A 125 12.20 12.38 -1.13
CA HIS A 125 11.00 11.96 -1.85
C HIS A 125 9.73 12.11 -1.01
N LYS A 126 9.78 11.73 0.28
CA LYS A 126 8.67 11.94 1.21
C LYS A 126 8.35 13.43 1.39
N LEU A 127 9.38 14.27 1.55
CA LEU A 127 9.21 15.72 1.71
C LEU A 127 8.59 16.33 0.44
N GLY A 128 9.04 15.92 -0.74
CA GLY A 128 8.45 16.33 -2.02
C GLY A 128 6.98 15.95 -2.17
N LEU A 129 6.58 14.78 -1.66
CA LEU A 129 5.18 14.35 -1.66
C LEU A 129 4.31 15.19 -0.72
N VAL A 130 4.82 15.52 0.47
CA VAL A 130 4.14 16.40 1.42
C VAL A 130 3.96 17.78 0.80
N ALA A 131 5.02 18.37 0.23
CA ALA A 131 4.95 19.66 -0.44
C ALA A 131 3.96 19.66 -1.62
N ARG A 132 4.00 18.61 -2.46
CA ARG A 132 3.05 18.42 -3.57
C ARG A 132 1.59 18.35 -3.06
N SER A 133 1.33 17.61 -1.99
CA SER A 133 -0.01 17.50 -1.42
C SER A 133 -0.48 18.84 -0.86
N ALA A 134 0.40 19.61 -0.21
CA ALA A 134 0.09 20.95 0.28
C ALA A 134 -0.24 21.92 -0.89
N ILE A 135 0.54 21.90 -1.97
CA ILE A 135 0.29 22.69 -3.18
C ILE A 135 -1.06 22.31 -3.81
N ARG A 136 -1.36 21.02 -3.95
CA ARG A 136 -2.65 20.54 -4.49
C ARG A 136 -3.83 20.99 -3.63
N PHE A 137 -3.66 20.96 -2.31
CA PHE A 137 -4.67 21.49 -1.37
C PHE A 137 -4.89 22.99 -1.59
N TRP A 138 -3.80 23.77 -1.69
CA TRP A 138 -3.86 25.21 -1.92
C TRP A 138 -4.51 25.57 -3.27
N LEU A 139 -4.22 24.76 -4.31
CA LEU A 139 -4.80 24.94 -5.65
C LEU A 139 -6.20 24.33 -5.82
N ASN A 140 -6.81 23.82 -4.76
CA ASN A 140 -8.15 23.22 -4.76
C ASN A 140 -8.33 22.09 -5.80
N VAL A 141 -7.28 21.29 -6.03
CA VAL A 141 -7.31 20.18 -7.02
C VAL A 141 -8.20 19.05 -6.53
N ASN A 142 -9.31 18.78 -7.23
CA ASN A 142 -10.38 17.86 -6.83
C ASN A 142 -10.16 16.36 -7.06
N SER A 143 -8.96 15.91 -7.42
CA SER A 143 -8.66 14.49 -7.62
C SER A 143 -7.72 13.95 -6.56
N SER A 144 -7.88 12.68 -6.15
CA SER A 144 -6.91 11.99 -5.28
C SER A 144 -5.56 11.82 -5.99
N ASP A 145 -4.45 11.85 -5.23
CA ASP A 145 -3.08 11.68 -5.76
C ASP A 145 -2.63 10.20 -5.75
N TYR A 146 -3.58 9.29 -5.69
CA TYR A 146 -3.40 7.85 -5.65
C TYR A 146 -4.52 7.12 -6.41
N GLY A 147 -4.33 5.81 -6.59
CA GLY A 147 -5.27 4.97 -7.32
C GLY A 147 -4.96 4.91 -8.82
N PRO A 148 -5.49 3.90 -9.52
CA PRO A 148 -5.39 3.80 -10.97
C PRO A 148 -6.22 4.93 -11.59
N ARG A 149 -5.63 5.66 -12.52
CA ARG A 149 -6.31 6.64 -13.37
C ARG A 149 -6.97 5.94 -14.52
#